data_6e4279c20c4f56d6a32c67063ce80e36
#
_entry.id   6e4279c20c4f56d6a32c67063ce80e36
#
_cell.length_a   1.000
_cell.length_b   1.000
_cell.length_c   1.000
_cell.angle_alpha   90.00
_cell.angle_beta   90.00
_cell.angle_gamma   90.00
#
_symmetry.space_group_name_H-M   'P 1'
#
loop_
_entity.id
_entity.type
_entity.pdbx_description
1 polymer ?
#
loop_
_entity_poly.entity_id
_entity_poly.type
_entity_poly.pdbx_seq_one_letter_code
_entity_poly.pdbx_strand_id
1 'polypeptide(L)'
;MATWHEVKFRQEWVPLGTFWSLDWDSPDDSLEATVTARDRMELLRKGTYQTSQVQQNKSLYELAEMVLQDAGLTDDEYVIDEALKDIVVPYAWFGPVSHREALRRIAEAGLAVAFQNRDGKIQIESFLITGDEPVLDITEDDYFPPLRAPSRQDQVANEIIVDTEPLRPASAAEEVYRSNEPVTIPANSTQTLTVYYNKTPVIDAIATLDSPPAGVAIAESTYYGWGASIKIANSTGTDQQVVLVITGRSLSVQNKERAVARDEASILENGVLTFEFPANPLVQTLAQAQAIANTLLASVKDPRRDIEVEWRGNPALELGDRVTVKGKDYYIIRQEIDWQGYLRSRLVGRRA
;
A
#
# COMPACT_ATOMS: atom_id res chain seq x y z
N MET A 1 -26.40 17.14 55.90
CA MET A 1 -27.18 16.91 54.64
C MET A 1 -26.22 16.46 53.61
N ALA A 2 -26.26 15.21 53.21
CA ALA A 2 -25.44 14.68 52.14
C ALA A 2 -26.16 14.95 50.84
N THR A 3 -25.56 15.74 49.95
CA THR A 3 -26.05 15.98 48.60
C THR A 3 -25.66 14.79 47.72
N TRP A 4 -26.67 14.05 47.29
CA TRP A 4 -26.50 12.99 46.32
C TRP A 4 -26.26 13.66 44.97
N HIS A 5 -25.11 13.46 44.36
CA HIS A 5 -24.88 13.82 42.96
C HIS A 5 -25.42 12.69 42.07
N GLU A 6 -26.37 13.00 41.23
CA GLU A 6 -26.91 12.09 40.23
C GLU A 6 -25.82 11.85 39.17
N VAL A 7 -25.21 10.66 39.16
CA VAL A 7 -24.27 10.26 38.14
C VAL A 7 -25.10 9.77 36.97
N LYS A 8 -25.20 10.60 35.92
CA LYS A 8 -25.79 10.20 34.64
C LYS A 8 -24.77 9.35 33.88
N PHE A 9 -24.98 8.03 33.86
CA PHE A 9 -24.26 7.16 32.94
C PHE A 9 -24.79 7.41 31.52
N ARG A 10 -23.96 7.95 30.65
CA ARG A 10 -24.20 7.89 29.19
C ARG A 10 -23.63 6.57 28.70
N GLN A 11 -24.45 5.73 28.10
CA GLN A 11 -23.99 4.61 27.29
C GLN A 11 -23.61 5.15 25.93
N GLU A 12 -22.39 4.92 25.53
CA GLU A 12 -21.86 5.25 24.23
C GLU A 12 -21.39 3.95 23.56
N TRP A 13 -21.78 3.77 22.29
CA TRP A 13 -21.30 2.67 21.47
C TRP A 13 -20.13 3.17 20.66
N VAL A 14 -18.94 2.61 20.90
CA VAL A 14 -17.73 2.93 20.14
C VAL A 14 -17.38 1.73 19.27
N PRO A 15 -17.39 1.85 17.93
CA PRO A 15 -16.94 0.80 17.04
C PRO A 15 -15.44 0.57 17.24
N LEU A 16 -15.02 -0.67 17.46
CA LEU A 16 -13.60 -1.02 17.63
C LEU A 16 -12.97 -1.54 16.32
N GLY A 17 -13.79 -1.92 15.35
CA GLY A 17 -13.36 -2.40 14.06
C GLY A 17 -14.31 -3.43 13.46
N THR A 18 -14.07 -3.76 12.21
CA THR A 18 -14.77 -4.80 11.45
C THR A 18 -13.77 -5.91 11.12
N PHE A 19 -14.11 -7.15 11.44
CA PHE A 19 -13.21 -8.28 11.27
C PHE A 19 -13.91 -9.46 10.60
N TRP A 20 -13.17 -10.24 9.83
CA TRP A 20 -13.62 -11.47 9.18
C TRP A 20 -13.05 -12.67 9.91
N SER A 21 -13.93 -13.59 10.32
CA SER A 21 -13.51 -14.84 10.97
C SER A 21 -12.73 -15.72 10.00
N LEU A 22 -11.64 -16.30 10.48
CA LEU A 22 -10.82 -17.27 9.74
C LEU A 22 -11.04 -18.68 10.27
N ASP A 23 -10.86 -18.86 11.57
CA ASP A 23 -10.93 -20.15 12.23
C ASP A 23 -11.81 -20.07 13.47
N TRP A 24 -12.57 -21.13 13.72
CA TRP A 24 -13.32 -21.36 14.94
C TRP A 24 -12.79 -22.63 15.60
N ASP A 25 -12.44 -22.51 16.85
CA ASP A 25 -12.10 -23.65 17.71
C ASP A 25 -13.15 -23.75 18.82
N SER A 26 -13.84 -24.87 18.84
CA SER A 26 -14.88 -25.15 19.81
C SER A 26 -14.70 -26.60 20.29
N PRO A 27 -13.91 -26.84 21.34
CA PRO A 27 -13.70 -28.16 21.92
C PRO A 27 -15.03 -28.76 22.39
N ASP A 28 -15.25 -30.06 22.13
CA ASP A 28 -16.52 -30.74 22.43
C ASP A 28 -16.89 -30.70 23.92
N ASP A 29 -15.92 -30.60 24.80
CA ASP A 29 -16.11 -30.61 26.28
C ASP A 29 -16.05 -29.18 26.87
N SER A 30 -16.02 -28.12 26.08
CA SER A 30 -15.91 -26.73 26.53
C SER A 30 -17.20 -25.96 26.23
N LEU A 31 -17.57 -25.06 27.17
CA LEU A 31 -18.59 -24.03 26.92
C LEU A 31 -18.00 -22.79 26.22
N GLU A 32 -16.69 -22.80 25.92
CA GLU A 32 -15.99 -21.71 25.29
C GLU A 32 -15.67 -22.05 23.84
N ALA A 33 -15.85 -21.06 22.96
CA ALA A 33 -15.39 -21.11 21.58
C ALA A 33 -14.41 -19.96 21.34
N THR A 34 -13.33 -20.25 20.64
CA THR A 34 -12.34 -19.25 20.23
C THR A 34 -12.47 -18.98 18.74
N VAL A 35 -12.47 -17.72 18.36
CA VAL A 35 -12.44 -17.30 16.96
C VAL A 35 -11.20 -16.47 16.67
N THR A 36 -10.50 -16.83 15.59
CA THR A 36 -9.47 -15.97 15.00
C THR A 36 -10.08 -15.16 13.87
N ALA A 37 -9.96 -13.85 13.94
CA ALA A 37 -10.45 -12.95 12.91
C ALA A 37 -9.33 -12.02 12.44
N ARG A 38 -9.44 -11.55 11.21
CA ARG A 38 -8.52 -10.63 10.57
C ARG A 38 -9.28 -9.47 9.96
N ASP A 39 -8.60 -8.38 9.77
CA ASP A 39 -9.10 -7.21 9.04
C ASP A 39 -9.11 -7.44 7.51
N ARG A 40 -9.62 -6.47 6.76
CA ARG A 40 -9.71 -6.52 5.29
C ARG A 40 -8.33 -6.54 4.62
N MET A 41 -7.28 -6.06 5.29
CA MET A 41 -5.91 -6.11 4.76
C MET A 41 -5.42 -7.56 4.54
N GLU A 42 -5.99 -8.54 5.26
CA GLU A 42 -5.69 -9.95 5.02
C GLU A 42 -6.31 -10.45 3.71
N LEU A 43 -7.49 -9.97 3.32
CA LEU A 43 -8.11 -10.28 2.03
C LEU A 43 -7.25 -9.71 0.89
N LEU A 44 -6.81 -8.46 1.01
CA LEU A 44 -5.90 -7.82 0.05
C LEU A 44 -4.53 -8.50 -0.04
N ARG A 45 -4.08 -9.15 1.03
CA ARG A 45 -2.85 -9.95 1.04
C ARG A 45 -2.99 -11.26 0.25
N LYS A 46 -4.15 -11.90 0.33
CA LYS A 46 -4.43 -13.18 -0.36
C LYS A 46 -4.74 -13.00 -1.84
N GLY A 47 -5.38 -11.88 -2.21
CA GLY A 47 -5.68 -11.55 -3.60
C GLY A 47 -4.42 -11.15 -4.37
N THR A 48 -4.35 -11.50 -5.64
CA THR A 48 -3.23 -11.16 -6.53
C THR A 48 -3.69 -10.19 -7.61
N TYR A 49 -3.04 -9.05 -7.72
CA TYR A 49 -3.24 -8.06 -8.77
C TYR A 49 -2.58 -8.54 -10.06
N GLN A 50 -3.26 -9.41 -10.81
CA GLN A 50 -2.76 -10.01 -12.06
C GLN A 50 -3.15 -9.22 -13.31
N THR A 51 -4.23 -8.45 -13.25
CA THR A 51 -4.77 -7.72 -14.41
C THR A 51 -4.00 -6.45 -14.73
N SER A 52 -2.92 -6.17 -13.99
CA SER A 52 -2.12 -4.95 -14.10
C SER A 52 -1.57 -4.75 -15.51
N GLN A 53 -2.07 -3.70 -16.16
CA GLN A 53 -1.48 -3.11 -17.35
C GLN A 53 -0.50 -2.00 -16.92
N VAL A 54 0.40 -1.62 -17.83
CA VAL A 54 1.23 -0.43 -17.60
C VAL A 54 0.34 0.81 -17.72
N GLN A 55 0.22 1.55 -16.64
CA GLN A 55 -0.51 2.80 -16.58
C GLN A 55 0.41 3.96 -16.93
N GLN A 56 -0.10 4.96 -17.65
CA GLN A 56 0.68 6.13 -18.07
C GLN A 56 0.06 7.40 -17.50
N ASN A 57 0.91 8.26 -16.90
CA ASN A 57 0.52 9.55 -16.36
C ASN A 57 -0.68 9.47 -15.39
N LYS A 58 -0.64 8.47 -14.50
CA LYS A 58 -1.65 8.28 -13.47
C LYS A 58 -1.15 8.82 -12.12
N SER A 59 -2.05 9.45 -11.38
CA SER A 59 -1.76 9.85 -10.01
C SER A 59 -1.70 8.64 -9.07
N LEU A 60 -1.04 8.79 -7.92
CA LEU A 60 -1.04 7.74 -6.89
C LEU A 60 -2.45 7.44 -6.40
N TYR A 61 -3.34 8.45 -6.39
CA TYR A 61 -4.76 8.28 -6.08
C TYR A 61 -5.44 7.32 -7.06
N GLU A 62 -5.36 7.61 -8.38
CA GLU A 62 -5.95 6.75 -9.41
C GLU A 62 -5.37 5.33 -9.40
N LEU A 63 -4.06 5.19 -9.13
CA LEU A 63 -3.42 3.88 -9.02
C LEU A 63 -3.93 3.08 -7.82
N ALA A 64 -4.14 3.74 -6.68
CA ALA A 64 -4.72 3.11 -5.50
C ALA A 64 -6.16 2.65 -5.74
N GLU A 65 -6.97 3.52 -6.36
CA GLU A 65 -8.35 3.21 -6.74
C GLU A 65 -8.42 1.99 -7.68
N MET A 66 -7.58 1.93 -8.71
CA MET A 66 -7.50 0.78 -9.61
C MET A 66 -7.16 -0.53 -8.89
N VAL A 67 -6.23 -0.51 -7.93
CA VAL A 67 -5.85 -1.69 -7.14
C VAL A 67 -7.00 -2.14 -6.24
N LEU A 68 -7.72 -1.20 -5.62
CA LEU A 68 -8.84 -1.50 -4.73
C LEU A 68 -10.04 -2.04 -5.50
N GLN A 69 -10.34 -1.47 -6.66
CA GLN A 69 -11.40 -1.94 -7.55
C GLN A 69 -11.10 -3.33 -8.14
N ASP A 70 -9.85 -3.62 -8.53
CA ASP A 70 -9.44 -4.97 -8.95
C ASP A 70 -9.57 -6.00 -7.81
N ALA A 71 -9.39 -5.57 -6.57
CA ALA A 71 -9.64 -6.41 -5.39
C ALA A 71 -11.14 -6.62 -5.10
N GLY A 72 -12.03 -6.00 -5.88
CA GLY A 72 -13.47 -6.11 -5.76
C GLY A 72 -14.11 -5.16 -4.75
N LEU A 73 -13.40 -4.11 -4.30
CA LEU A 73 -13.96 -3.10 -3.42
C LEU A 73 -14.75 -2.06 -4.23
N THR A 74 -15.87 -1.63 -3.65
CA THR A 74 -16.69 -0.52 -4.17
C THR A 74 -16.25 0.82 -3.57
N ASP A 75 -16.64 1.93 -4.20
CA ASP A 75 -16.17 3.28 -3.83
C ASP A 75 -16.52 3.69 -2.38
N ASP A 76 -17.52 3.06 -1.78
CA ASP A 76 -17.91 3.28 -0.39
C ASP A 76 -17.11 2.44 0.62
N GLU A 77 -16.26 1.52 0.15
CA GLU A 77 -15.46 0.63 0.97
C GLU A 77 -14.01 1.10 1.16
N TYR A 78 -13.64 2.25 0.58
CA TYR A 78 -12.32 2.84 0.78
C TYR A 78 -12.37 4.36 0.86
N VAL A 79 -11.30 4.95 1.41
CA VAL A 79 -11.04 6.38 1.47
C VAL A 79 -9.58 6.61 1.11
N ILE A 80 -9.33 7.45 0.13
CA ILE A 80 -7.98 7.78 -0.34
C ILE A 80 -7.75 9.28 -0.16
N ASP A 81 -6.61 9.65 0.41
CA ASP A 81 -6.21 11.04 0.61
C ASP A 81 -6.12 11.78 -0.74
N GLU A 82 -6.83 12.91 -0.83
CA GLU A 82 -6.86 13.77 -2.02
C GLU A 82 -5.46 14.29 -2.42
N ALA A 83 -4.54 14.45 -1.45
CA ALA A 83 -3.17 14.89 -1.72
C ALA A 83 -2.41 13.95 -2.67
N LEU A 84 -2.80 12.68 -2.75
CA LEU A 84 -2.22 11.71 -3.67
C LEU A 84 -2.56 11.97 -5.16
N LYS A 85 -3.53 12.86 -5.44
CA LYS A 85 -3.87 13.29 -6.81
C LYS A 85 -2.78 14.15 -7.44
N ASP A 86 -2.01 14.85 -6.63
CA ASP A 86 -0.97 15.76 -7.10
C ASP A 86 0.34 15.02 -7.47
N ILE A 87 0.47 13.75 -7.10
CA ILE A 87 1.65 12.94 -7.37
C ILE A 87 1.40 12.05 -8.58
N VAL A 88 1.85 12.50 -9.75
CA VAL A 88 1.65 11.81 -11.03
C VAL A 88 2.87 10.97 -11.38
N VAL A 89 2.63 9.69 -11.67
CA VAL A 89 3.66 8.71 -12.07
C VAL A 89 3.64 8.55 -13.60
N PRO A 90 4.77 8.80 -14.30
CA PRO A 90 4.83 8.67 -15.77
C PRO A 90 4.47 7.28 -16.28
N TYR A 91 5.03 6.23 -15.68
CA TYR A 91 4.75 4.84 -16.03
C TYR A 91 4.63 4.01 -14.76
N ALA A 92 3.44 3.58 -14.42
CA ALA A 92 3.21 2.72 -13.27
C ALA A 92 2.91 1.29 -13.71
N TRP A 93 3.59 0.35 -13.09
CA TRP A 93 3.32 -1.06 -13.30
C TRP A 93 3.54 -1.84 -12.01
N PHE A 94 2.61 -2.72 -11.74
CA PHE A 94 2.70 -3.71 -10.67
C PHE A 94 2.81 -5.07 -11.32
N GLY A 95 3.87 -5.82 -11.02
CA GLY A 95 3.95 -7.23 -11.39
C GLY A 95 2.82 -8.03 -10.73
N PRO A 96 2.74 -9.34 -10.97
CA PRO A 96 1.82 -10.20 -10.22
C PRO A 96 2.20 -10.20 -8.74
N VAL A 97 1.64 -9.26 -8.00
CA VAL A 97 1.84 -9.05 -6.55
C VAL A 97 0.49 -9.05 -5.85
N SER A 98 0.47 -9.19 -4.53
CA SER A 98 -0.78 -9.03 -3.79
C SER A 98 -1.28 -7.58 -3.88
N HIS A 99 -2.61 -7.38 -3.80
CA HIS A 99 -3.18 -6.03 -3.75
C HIS A 99 -2.58 -5.21 -2.60
N ARG A 100 -2.37 -5.85 -1.44
CA ARG A 100 -1.70 -5.22 -0.29
C ARG A 100 -0.29 -4.73 -0.62
N GLU A 101 0.49 -5.50 -1.37
CA GLU A 101 1.85 -5.11 -1.77
C GLU A 101 1.81 -3.95 -2.78
N ALA A 102 0.86 -3.95 -3.72
CA ALA A 102 0.67 -2.83 -4.64
C ALA A 102 0.31 -1.55 -3.88
N LEU A 103 -0.64 -1.62 -2.94
CA LEU A 103 -1.01 -0.48 -2.09
C LEU A 103 0.15 0.00 -1.21
N ARG A 104 0.98 -0.92 -0.67
CA ARG A 104 2.18 -0.55 0.08
C ARG A 104 3.13 0.32 -0.75
N ARG A 105 3.39 -0.06 -2.00
CA ARG A 105 4.26 0.72 -2.91
C ARG A 105 3.68 2.09 -3.21
N ILE A 106 2.37 2.18 -3.42
CA ILE A 106 1.68 3.45 -3.65
C ILE A 106 1.80 4.33 -2.40
N ALA A 107 1.48 3.80 -1.23
CA ALA A 107 1.55 4.51 0.03
C ALA A 107 2.98 5.01 0.33
N GLU A 108 4.00 4.17 0.14
CA GLU A 108 5.40 4.57 0.31
C GLU A 108 5.79 5.72 -0.64
N ALA A 109 5.40 5.65 -1.93
CA ALA A 109 5.71 6.69 -2.90
C ALA A 109 5.02 8.03 -2.60
N GLY A 110 3.90 8.00 -1.86
CA GLY A 110 3.16 9.17 -1.40
C GLY A 110 3.45 9.57 0.05
N LEU A 111 4.40 8.89 0.75
CA LEU A 111 4.60 9.03 2.19
C LEU A 111 3.30 8.88 2.99
N ALA A 112 2.46 7.94 2.57
CA ALA A 112 1.18 7.62 3.17
C ALA A 112 1.22 6.24 3.85
N VAL A 113 0.16 5.89 4.55
CA VAL A 113 -0.07 4.54 5.06
C VAL A 113 -1.41 4.04 4.57
N ALA A 114 -1.48 2.72 4.37
CA ALA A 114 -2.70 2.01 4.02
C ALA A 114 -3.10 1.09 5.18
N PHE A 115 -4.30 1.26 5.70
CA PHE A 115 -4.83 0.47 6.82
C PHE A 115 -6.35 0.34 6.71
N GLN A 116 -6.95 -0.51 7.53
CA GLN A 116 -8.39 -0.55 7.68
C GLN A 116 -8.81 0.34 8.85
N ASN A 117 -9.76 1.24 8.61
CA ASN A 117 -10.37 2.03 9.67
C ASN A 117 -11.45 1.21 10.44
N ARG A 118 -12.04 1.81 11.47
CA ARG A 118 -13.03 1.14 12.33
C ARG A 118 -14.32 0.77 11.61
N ASP A 119 -14.68 1.51 10.58
CA ASP A 119 -15.85 1.23 9.74
C ASP A 119 -15.63 0.07 8.76
N GLY A 120 -14.43 -0.51 8.75
CA GLY A 120 -14.06 -1.59 7.86
C GLY A 120 -13.65 -1.14 6.46
N LYS A 121 -13.48 0.15 6.24
CA LYS A 121 -13.00 0.71 4.97
C LYS A 121 -11.47 0.67 4.92
N ILE A 122 -10.93 0.47 3.73
CA ILE A 122 -9.50 0.70 3.49
C ILE A 122 -9.24 2.19 3.42
N GLN A 123 -8.37 2.69 4.27
CA GLN A 123 -7.96 4.08 4.32
C GLN A 123 -6.51 4.22 3.89
N ILE A 124 -6.25 5.15 2.97
CA ILE A 124 -4.89 5.53 2.55
C ILE A 124 -4.74 6.99 2.88
N GLU A 125 -3.85 7.31 3.82
CA GLU A 125 -3.73 8.66 4.38
C GLU A 125 -2.27 9.06 4.50
N SER A 126 -1.98 10.29 4.14
CA SER A 126 -0.65 10.89 4.30
C SER A 126 -0.39 11.21 5.77
N PHE A 127 0.68 10.69 6.34
CA PHE A 127 1.03 10.88 7.76
C PHE A 127 1.60 12.28 8.10
N LEU A 128 1.41 13.23 7.25
CA LEU A 128 1.73 14.63 7.56
C LEU A 128 0.58 15.23 8.39
N ILE A 129 0.46 14.77 9.63
CA ILE A 129 -0.48 15.32 10.58
C ILE A 129 0.08 16.65 11.04
N THR A 130 -0.43 17.70 10.49
CA THR A 130 -0.08 19.07 10.87
C THR A 130 -1.36 19.82 11.21
N GLY A 131 -1.48 20.25 12.46
CA GLY A 131 -2.38 21.32 12.83
C GLY A 131 -3.66 20.98 13.58
N ASP A 132 -3.97 19.72 13.83
CA ASP A 132 -5.17 19.38 14.61
C ASP A 132 -4.98 19.71 16.09
N GLU A 133 -6.03 20.26 16.69
CA GLU A 133 -6.08 20.49 18.13
C GLU A 133 -6.11 19.14 18.87
N PRO A 134 -5.51 19.05 20.07
CA PRO A 134 -5.55 17.82 20.85
C PRO A 134 -7.00 17.45 21.20
N VAL A 135 -7.38 16.21 20.92
CA VAL A 135 -8.72 15.70 21.21
C VAL A 135 -8.89 15.31 22.68
N LEU A 136 -7.78 15.10 23.38
CA LEU A 136 -7.78 14.71 24.80
C LEU A 136 -6.51 15.17 25.50
N ASP A 137 -6.64 15.63 26.76
CA ASP A 137 -5.53 15.82 27.68
C ASP A 137 -5.51 14.63 28.67
N ILE A 138 -4.44 13.84 28.62
CA ILE A 138 -4.21 12.70 29.52
C ILE A 138 -3.45 13.20 30.73
N THR A 139 -4.17 13.35 31.83
CA THR A 139 -3.68 13.90 33.09
C THR A 139 -2.99 12.85 33.96
N GLU A 140 -2.38 13.29 35.08
CA GLU A 140 -1.75 12.36 36.05
C GLU A 140 -2.73 11.39 36.72
N ASP A 141 -4.00 11.74 36.72
CA ASP A 141 -5.06 10.88 37.29
C ASP A 141 -5.52 9.77 36.32
N ASP A 142 -5.17 9.89 35.03
CA ASP A 142 -5.63 8.98 33.99
C ASP A 142 -4.66 7.83 33.71
N TYR A 143 -3.35 8.00 33.96
CA TYR A 143 -2.35 6.99 33.62
C TYR A 143 -1.71 6.32 34.86
N PHE A 144 -1.17 5.13 34.64
CA PHE A 144 -0.46 4.37 35.65
C PHE A 144 1.05 4.65 35.57
N PRO A 145 1.70 5.08 36.69
CA PRO A 145 3.14 5.29 36.68
C PRO A 145 3.91 3.95 36.59
N PRO A 146 5.14 3.94 35.99
CA PRO A 146 5.85 5.11 35.46
C PRO A 146 5.46 5.42 34.01
N LEU A 147 5.39 6.70 33.68
CA LEU A 147 5.30 7.17 32.31
C LEU A 147 6.66 6.98 31.63
N ARG A 148 6.72 6.33 30.50
CA ARG A 148 7.94 6.10 29.73
C ARG A 148 8.02 7.06 28.55
N ALA A 149 9.14 7.75 28.42
CA ALA A 149 9.39 8.66 27.30
C ALA A 149 10.77 8.35 26.70
N PRO A 150 10.89 7.22 25.97
CA PRO A 150 12.17 6.86 25.35
C PRO A 150 12.59 7.90 24.32
N SER A 151 13.85 8.30 24.38
CA SER A 151 14.48 9.09 23.32
C SER A 151 15.17 8.12 22.35
N ARG A 152 14.72 8.08 21.11
CA ARG A 152 15.28 7.18 20.09
C ARG A 152 16.31 7.92 19.26
N GLN A 153 17.52 8.03 19.79
CA GLN A 153 18.66 8.63 19.09
C GLN A 153 19.15 7.77 17.91
N ASP A 154 18.91 6.47 17.97
CA ASP A 154 19.24 5.51 16.91
C ASP A 154 18.42 5.68 15.64
N GLN A 155 17.34 6.47 15.67
CA GLN A 155 16.47 6.75 14.54
C GLN A 155 16.68 8.15 13.94
N VAL A 156 17.67 8.89 14.41
CA VAL A 156 18.01 10.19 13.83
C VAL A 156 18.74 10.00 12.51
N ALA A 157 18.30 10.70 11.49
CA ALA A 157 19.02 10.83 10.24
C ALA A 157 19.09 12.31 9.86
N ASN A 158 20.29 12.77 9.50
CA ASN A 158 20.54 14.15 9.09
C ASN A 158 20.93 14.28 7.61
N GLU A 159 20.96 13.14 6.92
CA GLU A 159 21.05 13.04 5.47
C GLU A 159 20.04 12.02 4.97
N ILE A 160 19.16 12.44 4.06
CA ILE A 160 18.19 11.56 3.42
C ILE A 160 18.54 11.46 1.95
N ILE A 161 18.64 10.24 1.45
CA ILE A 161 18.91 9.93 0.04
C ILE A 161 17.72 9.21 -0.56
N VAL A 162 17.24 9.70 -1.71
CA VAL A 162 16.15 9.10 -2.48
C VAL A 162 16.60 8.97 -3.92
N ASP A 163 16.70 7.73 -4.41
CA ASP A 163 16.99 7.45 -5.81
C ASP A 163 15.69 7.30 -6.61
N THR A 164 15.67 7.87 -7.83
CA THR A 164 14.54 7.71 -8.75
C THR A 164 14.64 6.38 -9.51
N GLU A 165 13.49 5.84 -9.89
CA GLU A 165 13.37 4.62 -10.71
C GLU A 165 12.59 4.92 -12.02
N PRO A 166 13.08 5.83 -12.92
CA PRO A 166 12.32 6.28 -14.06
C PRO A 166 12.21 5.17 -15.10
N LEU A 167 11.00 4.69 -15.33
CA LEU A 167 10.71 3.75 -16.40
C LEU A 167 10.67 4.47 -17.76
N ARG A 168 11.35 3.92 -18.75
CA ARG A 168 11.37 4.43 -20.12
C ARG A 168 11.09 3.31 -21.11
N PRO A 169 10.18 3.52 -22.08
CA PRO A 169 9.94 2.54 -23.12
C PRO A 169 11.10 2.47 -24.11
N ALA A 170 11.34 1.30 -24.68
CA ALA A 170 12.23 1.13 -25.82
C ALA A 170 11.78 2.03 -26.97
N SER A 171 12.74 2.53 -27.77
CA SER A 171 12.47 3.45 -28.88
C SER A 171 11.67 2.81 -30.02
N ALA A 172 11.76 1.49 -30.17
CA ALA A 172 11.05 0.72 -31.19
C ALA A 172 10.41 -0.53 -30.56
N ALA A 173 9.35 -1.03 -31.20
CA ALA A 173 8.79 -2.32 -30.84
C ALA A 173 9.78 -3.43 -31.16
N GLU A 174 9.89 -4.40 -30.26
CA GLU A 174 10.72 -5.61 -30.40
C GLU A 174 9.86 -6.85 -30.18
N GLU A 175 10.36 -8.01 -30.60
CA GLU A 175 9.71 -9.27 -30.29
C GLU A 175 9.86 -9.57 -28.79
N VAL A 176 8.73 -9.57 -28.09
CA VAL A 176 8.68 -9.81 -26.63
C VAL A 176 8.20 -11.22 -26.29
N TYR A 177 7.63 -11.91 -27.26
CA TYR A 177 7.27 -13.32 -27.17
C TYR A 177 7.20 -13.97 -28.53
N ARG A 178 7.67 -15.21 -28.63
CA ARG A 178 7.49 -16.13 -29.76
C ARG A 178 7.26 -17.54 -29.21
N SER A 179 6.29 -18.28 -29.75
CA SER A 179 6.13 -19.70 -29.43
C SER A 179 7.38 -20.46 -29.83
N ASN A 180 8.00 -21.20 -28.90
CA ASN A 180 9.20 -21.99 -29.19
C ASN A 180 8.89 -23.13 -30.17
N GLU A 181 7.67 -23.69 -30.09
CA GLU A 181 7.14 -24.71 -30.98
C GLU A 181 5.78 -24.26 -31.51
N PRO A 182 5.37 -24.77 -32.70
CA PRO A 182 4.03 -24.48 -33.20
C PRO A 182 2.95 -25.00 -32.23
N VAL A 183 1.96 -24.15 -31.96
CA VAL A 183 0.83 -24.47 -31.09
C VAL A 183 -0.29 -25.09 -31.93
N THR A 184 -0.79 -26.25 -31.54
CA THR A 184 -1.89 -26.93 -32.24
C THR A 184 -3.22 -26.34 -31.77
N ILE A 185 -4.00 -25.82 -32.72
CA ILE A 185 -5.38 -25.34 -32.51
C ILE A 185 -6.33 -26.40 -33.09
N PRO A 186 -7.16 -27.07 -32.26
CA PRO A 186 -8.04 -28.14 -32.74
C PRO A 186 -9.06 -27.66 -33.77
N ALA A 187 -9.51 -28.58 -34.61
CA ALA A 187 -10.50 -28.30 -35.65
C ALA A 187 -11.81 -27.68 -35.07
N ASN A 188 -12.35 -26.69 -35.77
CA ASN A 188 -13.60 -26.01 -35.39
C ASN A 188 -13.62 -25.54 -33.92
N SER A 189 -12.49 -25.06 -33.40
CA SER A 189 -12.38 -24.68 -31.99
C SER A 189 -11.72 -23.31 -31.81
N THR A 190 -11.85 -22.80 -30.59
CA THR A 190 -11.11 -21.61 -30.13
C THR A 190 -10.31 -21.99 -28.90
N GLN A 191 -9.01 -21.69 -28.91
CA GLN A 191 -8.11 -21.96 -27.79
C GLN A 191 -7.55 -20.64 -27.22
N THR A 192 -7.53 -20.54 -25.89
CA THR A 192 -6.94 -19.42 -25.18
C THR A 192 -5.50 -19.80 -24.78
N LEU A 193 -4.56 -18.98 -25.15
CA LEU A 193 -3.14 -19.09 -24.78
C LEU A 193 -2.79 -17.93 -23.84
N THR A 194 -2.32 -18.25 -22.64
CA THR A 194 -1.72 -17.27 -21.73
C THR A 194 -0.22 -17.37 -21.83
N VAL A 195 0.42 -16.27 -22.18
CA VAL A 195 1.86 -16.20 -22.47
C VAL A 195 2.53 -15.13 -21.63
N TYR A 196 3.80 -15.37 -21.29
CA TYR A 196 4.64 -14.43 -20.53
C TYR A 196 5.68 -13.82 -21.46
N TYR A 197 5.89 -12.50 -21.33
CA TYR A 197 6.91 -11.80 -22.11
C TYR A 197 8.33 -12.11 -21.61
N ASN A 198 9.29 -12.12 -22.52
CA ASN A 198 10.70 -12.31 -22.21
C ASN A 198 11.32 -11.13 -21.45
N LYS A 199 10.72 -9.92 -21.62
CA LYS A 199 11.07 -8.68 -20.93
C LYS A 199 9.80 -8.05 -20.43
N THR A 200 9.80 -7.55 -19.21
CA THR A 200 8.65 -6.92 -18.57
C THR A 200 9.08 -5.65 -17.84
N PRO A 201 8.20 -4.64 -17.73
CA PRO A 201 6.87 -4.56 -18.35
C PRO A 201 6.89 -4.15 -19.82
N VAL A 202 5.80 -4.42 -20.53
CA VAL A 202 5.63 -4.10 -21.96
C VAL A 202 4.42 -3.22 -22.18
N ILE A 203 4.54 -2.24 -23.08
CA ILE A 203 3.44 -1.43 -23.63
C ILE A 203 3.32 -1.65 -25.13
N ASP A 204 2.19 -1.24 -25.69
CA ASP A 204 1.90 -1.32 -27.13
C ASP A 204 2.10 -2.73 -27.71
N ALA A 205 1.70 -3.74 -26.91
CA ALA A 205 1.83 -5.13 -27.34
C ALA A 205 0.82 -5.45 -28.45
N ILE A 206 1.29 -6.14 -29.50
CA ILE A 206 0.49 -6.60 -30.63
C ILE A 206 0.83 -8.06 -30.91
N ALA A 207 -0.21 -8.91 -30.89
CA ALA A 207 -0.10 -10.32 -31.23
C ALA A 207 -0.35 -10.54 -32.71
N THR A 208 0.47 -11.38 -33.33
CA THR A 208 0.35 -11.82 -34.72
C THR A 208 0.60 -13.31 -34.82
N LEU A 209 0.08 -13.95 -35.86
CA LEU A 209 0.40 -15.33 -36.18
C LEU A 209 1.43 -15.30 -37.36
N ASP A 210 2.52 -16.04 -37.19
CA ASP A 210 3.52 -16.18 -38.26
C ASP A 210 2.98 -17.18 -39.30
N SER A 211 2.72 -16.65 -40.53
CA SER A 211 2.22 -17.43 -41.65
C SER A 211 1.02 -18.32 -41.34
N PRO A 212 -0.08 -17.78 -40.79
CA PRO A 212 -1.20 -18.59 -40.36
C PRO A 212 -1.87 -19.32 -41.53
N PRO A 213 -2.31 -20.58 -41.35
CA PRO A 213 -3.16 -21.29 -42.30
C PRO A 213 -4.47 -20.54 -42.56
N ALA A 214 -5.03 -20.67 -43.75
CA ALA A 214 -6.35 -20.09 -44.05
C ALA A 214 -7.41 -20.65 -43.09
N GLY A 215 -8.24 -19.77 -42.52
CA GLY A 215 -9.27 -20.12 -41.56
C GLY A 215 -8.78 -20.16 -40.11
N VAL A 216 -7.55 -19.78 -39.83
CA VAL A 216 -7.04 -19.56 -38.48
C VAL A 216 -6.73 -18.08 -38.24
N ALA A 217 -7.28 -17.53 -37.15
CA ALA A 217 -7.11 -16.12 -36.81
C ALA A 217 -7.12 -15.89 -35.30
N ILE A 218 -6.53 -14.76 -34.88
CA ILE A 218 -6.70 -14.26 -33.52
C ILE A 218 -8.11 -13.69 -33.39
N ALA A 219 -8.90 -14.25 -32.47
CA ALA A 219 -10.28 -13.82 -32.21
C ALA A 219 -10.34 -12.71 -31.16
N GLU A 220 -9.48 -12.78 -30.14
CA GLU A 220 -9.44 -11.81 -29.04
C GLU A 220 -8.01 -11.74 -28.45
N SER A 221 -7.61 -10.56 -27.99
CA SER A 221 -6.31 -10.34 -27.36
C SER A 221 -6.48 -9.44 -26.15
N THR A 222 -5.99 -9.88 -25.00
CA THR A 222 -5.88 -9.07 -23.80
C THR A 222 -4.41 -8.98 -23.40
N TYR A 223 -3.91 -7.75 -23.24
CA TYR A 223 -2.51 -7.49 -22.95
C TYR A 223 -2.36 -6.98 -21.52
N TYR A 224 -1.34 -7.49 -20.84
CA TYR A 224 -0.92 -7.08 -19.49
C TYR A 224 0.52 -6.56 -19.55
N GLY A 225 0.99 -5.94 -18.51
CA GLY A 225 2.40 -5.52 -18.45
C GLY A 225 3.39 -6.69 -18.43
N TRP A 226 2.95 -7.88 -18.01
CA TRP A 226 3.77 -9.09 -17.85
C TRP A 226 3.58 -10.13 -18.96
N GLY A 227 2.50 -10.03 -19.76
CA GLY A 227 2.14 -11.05 -20.72
C GLY A 227 0.85 -10.75 -21.46
N ALA A 228 0.27 -11.75 -22.08
CA ALA A 228 -0.99 -11.63 -22.81
C ALA A 228 -1.84 -12.90 -22.72
N SER A 229 -3.15 -12.73 -22.85
CA SER A 229 -4.13 -13.80 -23.08
C SER A 229 -4.67 -13.66 -24.49
N ILE A 230 -4.35 -14.62 -25.37
CA ILE A 230 -4.68 -14.60 -26.79
C ILE A 230 -5.63 -15.75 -27.11
N LYS A 231 -6.79 -15.43 -27.65
CA LYS A 231 -7.74 -16.41 -28.19
C LYS A 231 -7.52 -16.59 -29.68
N ILE A 232 -7.21 -17.81 -30.09
CA ILE A 232 -6.99 -18.18 -31.49
C ILE A 232 -8.13 -19.11 -31.93
N ALA A 233 -8.84 -18.74 -32.98
CA ALA A 233 -9.91 -19.52 -33.56
C ALA A 233 -9.43 -20.26 -34.83
N ASN A 234 -9.77 -21.53 -34.91
CA ASN A 234 -9.62 -22.37 -36.09
C ASN A 234 -11.00 -22.77 -36.63
N SER A 235 -11.37 -22.22 -37.78
CA SER A 235 -12.64 -22.51 -38.46
C SER A 235 -12.54 -23.66 -39.46
N THR A 236 -11.38 -24.32 -39.54
CA THR A 236 -11.17 -25.44 -40.48
C THR A 236 -11.60 -26.77 -39.85
N GLY A 237 -11.92 -27.75 -40.68
CA GLY A 237 -12.29 -29.11 -40.24
C GLY A 237 -11.10 -29.98 -39.78
N THR A 238 -9.87 -29.42 -39.70
CA THR A 238 -8.67 -30.14 -39.30
C THR A 238 -7.87 -29.33 -38.28
N ASP A 239 -7.09 -30.03 -37.46
CA ASP A 239 -6.15 -29.37 -36.52
C ASP A 239 -5.11 -28.58 -37.31
N GLN A 240 -4.84 -27.38 -36.83
CA GLN A 240 -3.87 -26.44 -37.44
C GLN A 240 -2.77 -26.10 -36.48
N GLN A 241 -1.57 -25.93 -37.00
CA GLN A 241 -0.42 -25.47 -36.23
C GLN A 241 -0.09 -24.02 -36.54
N VAL A 242 0.15 -23.22 -35.50
CA VAL A 242 0.46 -21.80 -35.62
C VAL A 242 1.61 -21.41 -34.72
N VAL A 243 2.38 -20.42 -35.11
CA VAL A 243 3.39 -19.75 -34.29
C VAL A 243 2.84 -18.40 -33.87
N LEU A 244 2.65 -18.21 -32.57
CA LEU A 244 2.25 -16.94 -32.01
C LEU A 244 3.48 -16.06 -31.78
N VAL A 245 3.43 -14.84 -32.26
CA VAL A 245 4.46 -13.79 -32.08
C VAL A 245 3.80 -12.57 -31.46
N ILE A 246 4.43 -12.00 -30.44
CA ILE A 246 3.99 -10.73 -29.86
C ILE A 246 5.16 -9.76 -29.93
N THR A 247 4.90 -8.60 -30.48
CA THR A 247 5.81 -7.46 -30.51
C THR A 247 5.29 -6.38 -29.56
N GLY A 248 6.20 -5.62 -28.97
CA GLY A 248 5.84 -4.53 -28.07
C GLY A 248 7.06 -3.74 -27.65
N ARG A 249 6.89 -2.67 -26.87
CA ARG A 249 7.98 -1.87 -26.35
C ARG A 249 8.17 -2.21 -24.87
N SER A 250 9.31 -2.82 -24.56
CA SER A 250 9.67 -3.08 -23.16
C SER A 250 10.06 -1.78 -22.45
N LEU A 251 9.75 -1.67 -21.16
CA LEU A 251 10.21 -0.57 -20.31
C LEU A 251 11.35 -1.04 -19.43
N SER A 252 12.31 -0.15 -19.25
CA SER A 252 13.44 -0.37 -18.34
C SER A 252 13.73 0.90 -17.55
N VAL A 253 14.33 0.73 -16.37
CA VAL A 253 14.78 1.86 -15.58
C VAL A 253 15.99 2.48 -16.24
N GLN A 254 15.92 3.76 -16.56
CA GLN A 254 16.99 4.50 -17.24
C GLN A 254 17.15 5.89 -16.62
N ASN A 255 18.39 6.41 -16.63
CA ASN A 255 18.71 7.76 -16.17
C ASN A 255 18.23 8.00 -14.73
N LYS A 256 18.64 7.11 -13.80
CA LYS A 256 18.40 7.33 -12.38
C LYS A 256 19.03 8.63 -11.91
N GLU A 257 18.29 9.36 -11.12
CA GLU A 257 18.74 10.59 -10.48
C GLU A 257 18.65 10.40 -8.98
N ARG A 258 19.47 11.14 -8.23
CA ARG A 258 19.54 11.08 -6.79
C ARG A 258 19.14 12.42 -6.19
N ALA A 259 18.13 12.42 -5.34
CA ALA A 259 17.79 13.54 -4.47
C ALA A 259 18.45 13.36 -3.11
N VAL A 260 18.95 14.45 -2.55
CA VAL A 260 19.58 14.47 -1.22
C VAL A 260 19.04 15.66 -0.44
N ALA A 261 18.60 15.40 0.78
CA ALA A 261 18.27 16.44 1.76
C ALA A 261 19.19 16.30 2.98
N ARG A 262 19.74 17.44 3.48
CA ARG A 262 20.71 17.48 4.58
C ARG A 262 20.37 18.52 5.61
N ASP A 263 20.64 18.20 6.87
CA ASP A 263 20.71 19.20 7.96
C ASP A 263 22.18 19.42 8.33
N GLU A 264 22.77 20.48 7.74
CA GLU A 264 24.20 20.79 7.92
C GLU A 264 24.55 21.10 9.38
N ALA A 265 23.63 21.67 10.16
CA ALA A 265 23.87 21.94 11.58
C ALA A 265 24.00 20.65 12.39
N SER A 266 23.11 19.71 12.17
CA SER A 266 23.16 18.38 12.80
C SER A 266 24.40 17.58 12.36
N ILE A 267 24.80 17.70 11.08
CA ILE A 267 26.01 17.03 10.55
C ILE A 267 27.27 17.52 11.22
N LEU A 268 27.39 18.82 11.49
CA LEU A 268 28.54 19.40 12.18
C LEU A 268 28.67 18.90 13.62
N GLU A 269 27.55 18.63 14.30
CA GLU A 269 27.55 18.19 15.70
C GLU A 269 27.66 16.65 15.82
N ASN A 270 27.02 15.91 14.97
CA ASN A 270 26.79 14.46 15.14
C ASN A 270 27.50 13.61 14.07
N GLY A 271 28.13 14.22 13.06
CA GLY A 271 28.61 13.54 11.87
C GLY A 271 27.43 13.19 10.91
N VAL A 272 27.74 12.58 9.79
CA VAL A 272 26.74 12.20 8.79
C VAL A 272 26.00 10.94 9.25
N LEU A 273 24.69 11.04 9.40
CA LEU A 273 23.76 9.95 9.71
C LEU A 273 22.79 9.80 8.53
N THR A 274 23.11 8.87 7.64
CA THR A 274 22.40 8.71 6.38
C THR A 274 21.22 7.73 6.52
N PHE A 275 20.06 8.10 5.97
CA PHE A 275 18.96 7.22 5.68
C PHE A 275 18.75 7.14 4.16
N GLU A 276 18.84 5.95 3.60
CA GLU A 276 18.51 5.69 2.20
C GLU A 276 17.08 5.21 2.07
N PHE A 277 16.27 5.94 1.31
CA PHE A 277 14.88 5.56 1.04
C PHE A 277 14.86 4.30 0.18
N PRO A 278 14.04 3.29 0.50
CA PRO A 278 13.95 2.07 -0.29
C PRO A 278 13.57 2.36 -1.74
N ALA A 279 14.20 1.64 -2.68
CA ALA A 279 13.87 1.78 -4.09
C ALA A 279 12.40 1.50 -4.34
N ASN A 280 11.70 2.47 -4.96
CA ASN A 280 10.28 2.36 -5.25
C ASN A 280 10.03 2.71 -6.73
N PRO A 281 9.47 1.77 -7.54
CA PRO A 281 9.24 1.98 -8.97
C PRO A 281 8.30 3.14 -9.32
N LEU A 282 7.55 3.64 -8.32
CA LEU A 282 6.64 4.77 -8.50
C LEU A 282 7.30 6.13 -8.22
N VAL A 283 8.54 6.15 -7.73
CA VAL A 283 9.33 7.37 -7.55
C VAL A 283 10.18 7.58 -8.81
N GLN A 284 9.63 8.30 -9.78
CA GLN A 284 10.22 8.38 -11.13
C GLN A 284 10.75 9.77 -11.52
N THR A 285 10.46 10.79 -10.73
CA THR A 285 10.91 12.16 -11.01
C THR A 285 11.78 12.69 -9.89
N LEU A 286 12.78 13.51 -10.25
CA LEU A 286 13.64 14.16 -9.26
C LEU A 286 12.84 15.07 -8.32
N ALA A 287 11.79 15.73 -8.82
CA ALA A 287 10.93 16.59 -8.00
C ALA A 287 10.21 15.80 -6.91
N GLN A 288 9.66 14.62 -7.23
CA GLN A 288 9.03 13.72 -6.25
C GLN A 288 10.07 13.21 -5.24
N ALA A 289 11.22 12.73 -5.73
CA ALA A 289 12.29 12.24 -4.87
C ALA A 289 12.78 13.32 -3.89
N GLN A 290 12.93 14.58 -4.37
CA GLN A 290 13.34 15.70 -3.52
C GLN A 290 12.24 16.06 -2.49
N ALA A 291 10.97 16.01 -2.86
CA ALA A 291 9.85 16.23 -1.92
C ALA A 291 9.87 15.16 -0.81
N ILE A 292 10.04 13.88 -1.17
CA ILE A 292 10.17 12.77 -0.21
C ILE A 292 11.36 13.02 0.72
N ALA A 293 12.55 13.33 0.17
CA ALA A 293 13.75 13.55 0.96
C ALA A 293 13.59 14.70 1.96
N ASN A 294 13.02 15.83 1.55
CA ASN A 294 12.80 16.99 2.40
C ASN A 294 11.80 16.69 3.53
N THR A 295 10.70 16.02 3.20
CA THR A 295 9.66 15.65 4.17
C THR A 295 10.20 14.68 5.22
N LEU A 296 10.92 13.64 4.79
CA LEU A 296 11.54 12.68 5.69
C LEU A 296 12.58 13.36 6.59
N LEU A 297 13.46 14.22 6.03
CA LEU A 297 14.44 14.94 6.82
C LEU A 297 13.76 15.77 7.91
N ALA A 298 12.72 16.52 7.58
CA ALA A 298 11.97 17.32 8.56
C ALA A 298 11.41 16.45 9.69
N SER A 299 11.05 15.19 9.41
CA SER A 299 10.46 14.27 10.39
C SER A 299 11.46 13.49 11.24
N VAL A 300 12.74 13.31 10.78
CA VAL A 300 13.72 12.43 11.45
C VAL A 300 15.00 13.11 11.89
N LYS A 301 15.21 14.39 11.55
CA LYS A 301 16.43 15.14 11.91
C LYS A 301 16.61 15.31 13.42
N ASP A 302 15.53 15.36 14.17
CA ASP A 302 15.55 15.48 15.61
C ASP A 302 15.28 14.13 16.30
N PRO A 303 15.89 13.86 17.48
CA PRO A 303 15.61 12.64 18.23
C PRO A 303 14.11 12.50 18.47
N ARG A 304 13.53 11.43 17.94
CA ARG A 304 12.11 11.15 18.18
C ARG A 304 11.88 10.91 19.67
N ARG A 305 10.96 11.65 20.23
CA ARG A 305 10.50 11.47 21.61
C ARG A 305 9.13 10.83 21.55
N ASP A 306 9.13 9.51 21.57
CA ASP A 306 7.90 8.77 21.74
C ASP A 306 7.50 8.80 23.22
N ILE A 307 6.22 8.60 23.49
CA ILE A 307 5.70 8.41 24.84
C ILE A 307 4.96 7.09 24.89
N GLU A 308 5.17 6.32 25.94
CA GLU A 308 4.41 5.11 26.23
C GLU A 308 3.59 5.37 27.49
N VAL A 309 2.27 5.28 27.37
CA VAL A 309 1.30 5.55 28.44
C VAL A 309 0.50 4.28 28.69
N GLU A 310 0.62 3.73 29.90
CA GLU A 310 -0.33 2.73 30.39
C GLU A 310 -1.41 3.46 31.20
N TRP A 311 -2.66 3.28 30.83
CA TRP A 311 -3.76 4.04 31.39
C TRP A 311 -5.09 3.27 31.31
N ARG A 312 -6.16 3.88 31.83
CA ARG A 312 -7.50 3.28 31.79
C ARG A 312 -8.05 3.13 30.37
N GLY A 313 -7.58 3.97 29.44
CA GLY A 313 -7.95 3.93 28.03
C GLY A 313 -9.21 4.73 27.71
N ASN A 314 -9.25 5.18 26.46
CA ASN A 314 -10.45 5.70 25.83
C ASN A 314 -10.58 5.01 24.47
N PRO A 315 -11.54 4.10 24.28
CA PRO A 315 -11.71 3.38 23.02
C PRO A 315 -12.15 4.29 21.85
N ALA A 316 -12.59 5.52 22.11
CA ALA A 316 -12.95 6.46 21.06
C ALA A 316 -11.75 7.08 20.33
N LEU A 317 -10.55 7.00 20.94
CA LEU A 317 -9.33 7.52 20.28
C LEU A 317 -8.92 6.65 19.09
N GLU A 318 -8.46 7.29 18.04
CA GLU A 318 -8.01 6.65 16.80
C GLU A 318 -6.50 6.87 16.56
N LEU A 319 -5.93 6.07 15.65
CA LEU A 319 -4.56 6.29 15.19
C LEU A 319 -4.51 7.63 14.45
N GLY A 320 -3.47 8.43 14.75
CA GLY A 320 -3.35 9.77 14.20
C GLY A 320 -3.95 10.88 15.07
N ASP A 321 -4.84 10.56 16.01
CA ASP A 321 -5.36 11.55 16.96
C ASP A 321 -4.22 12.20 17.73
N ARG A 322 -4.35 13.52 17.96
CA ARG A 322 -3.43 14.28 18.79
C ARG A 322 -3.93 14.30 20.23
N VAL A 323 -3.05 13.94 21.15
CA VAL A 323 -3.33 13.96 22.60
C VAL A 323 -2.26 14.75 23.32
N THR A 324 -2.64 15.44 24.39
CA THR A 324 -1.70 16.12 25.28
C THR A 324 -1.37 15.21 26.47
N VAL A 325 -0.08 15.07 26.80
CA VAL A 325 0.40 14.38 27.99
C VAL A 325 1.47 15.23 28.65
N LYS A 326 1.26 15.60 29.91
CA LYS A 326 2.16 16.51 30.65
C LYS A 326 2.46 17.82 29.91
N GLY A 327 1.44 18.43 29.31
CA GLY A 327 1.56 19.69 28.56
C GLY A 327 2.36 19.58 27.26
N LYS A 328 2.47 18.38 26.70
CA LYS A 328 3.16 18.11 25.43
C LYS A 328 2.26 17.27 24.54
N ASP A 329 2.25 17.61 23.24
CA ASP A 329 1.36 16.98 22.28
C ASP A 329 2.04 15.80 21.59
N TYR A 330 1.26 14.76 21.36
CA TYR A 330 1.68 13.52 20.73
C TYR A 330 0.61 13.00 19.78
N TYR A 331 0.99 12.47 18.64
CA TYR A 331 0.11 11.71 17.74
C TYR A 331 0.11 10.24 18.12
N ILE A 332 -1.06 9.65 18.20
CA ILE A 332 -1.23 8.23 18.52
C ILE A 332 -0.74 7.39 17.35
N ILE A 333 0.31 6.60 17.55
CA ILE A 333 0.85 5.67 16.54
C ILE A 333 0.55 4.22 16.84
N ARG A 334 0.14 3.92 18.06
CA ARG A 334 -0.29 2.58 18.50
C ARG A 334 -1.22 2.71 19.69
N GLN A 335 -2.29 1.94 19.65
CA GLN A 335 -3.20 1.77 20.79
C GLN A 335 -3.50 0.28 20.96
N GLU A 336 -3.34 -0.21 22.18
CA GLU A 336 -3.75 -1.54 22.60
C GLU A 336 -4.84 -1.38 23.65
N ILE A 337 -5.95 -2.08 23.49
CA ILE A 337 -7.06 -2.07 24.43
C ILE A 337 -7.29 -3.50 24.91
N ASP A 338 -7.25 -3.70 26.22
CA ASP A 338 -7.49 -4.98 26.86
C ASP A 338 -8.69 -4.86 27.81
N TRP A 339 -9.55 -5.88 27.77
CA TRP A 339 -10.71 -5.98 28.65
C TRP A 339 -10.69 -7.29 29.43
N GLN A 340 -10.48 -7.18 30.74
CA GLN A 340 -10.50 -8.32 31.68
C GLN A 340 -11.43 -8.03 32.85
N GLY A 341 -12.67 -7.60 32.57
CA GLY A 341 -13.60 -7.10 33.58
C GLY A 341 -13.37 -5.63 33.93
N TYR A 342 -12.31 -5.03 33.45
CA TYR A 342 -12.00 -3.59 33.46
C TYR A 342 -11.22 -3.23 32.23
N LEU A 343 -11.31 -1.96 31.82
CA LEU A 343 -10.59 -1.45 30.68
C LEU A 343 -9.16 -1.10 31.07
N ARG A 344 -8.18 -1.58 30.27
CA ARG A 344 -6.77 -1.20 30.32
C ARG A 344 -6.30 -0.91 28.91
N SER A 345 -5.54 0.14 28.74
CA SER A 345 -4.98 0.51 27.45
C SER A 345 -3.50 0.85 27.56
N ARG A 346 -2.76 0.54 26.50
CA ARG A 346 -1.42 1.04 26.27
C ARG A 346 -1.43 1.88 25.01
N LEU A 347 -1.01 3.12 25.16
CA LEU A 347 -0.88 4.08 24.06
C LEU A 347 0.58 4.38 23.81
N VAL A 348 0.98 4.39 22.53
CA VAL A 348 2.27 4.92 22.10
C VAL A 348 2.00 6.15 21.25
N GLY A 349 2.51 7.28 21.71
CA GLY A 349 2.39 8.55 21.02
C GLY A 349 3.75 9.04 20.52
N ARG A 350 3.77 9.60 19.31
CA ARG A 350 4.92 10.30 18.75
C ARG A 350 4.78 11.79 19.00
N ARG A 351 5.85 12.44 19.41
CA ARG A 351 5.86 13.89 19.62
C ARG A 351 5.38 14.65 18.37
N ALA A 352 4.38 15.53 18.55
CA ALA A 352 3.87 16.44 17.54
C ALA A 352 4.86 17.57 17.23
#